data_08f0966ee8731f17e696820ee8c6de0f
#
_entry.id   08f0966ee8731f17e696820ee8c6de0f
#
_cell.length_a   1.000
_cell.length_b   1.000
_cell.length_c   1.000
_cell.angle_alpha   90.00
_cell.angle_beta   90.00
_cell.angle_gamma   90.00
#
_symmetry.space_group_name_H-M   'P 1'
#
loop_
_entity.id
_entity.type
_entity.pdbx_description
1 polymer ?
#
loop_
_entity_poly.entity_id
_entity_poly.type
_entity_poly.pdbx_seq_one_letter_code
_entity_poly.pdbx_strand_id
1 'polypeptide(L)'
;MVAKKRIAASSKKKASATGFISDLDCYLFGAGTHYEIYQKLGAHPKTYKGKEGIYFAVWAPHAREVHLVGDFNNWNPEANPMERISESGIWEIFNPGMKLGELYKFAITTQSGRILHKADPFAFSAEYRPGTASVTADMPSYNFGPRAGLRGATFGCAFFSLGGSTIRSLSFSVLRS
;
A
#
# COMPACT_ATOMS: atom_id res chain seq x y z
N MET A 1 40.41 33.93 -19.40
CA MET A 1 39.83 33.68 -18.07
C MET A 1 38.67 32.70 -18.21
N VAL A 2 38.88 31.45 -17.85
CA VAL A 2 37.88 30.38 -17.99
C VAL A 2 37.11 30.27 -16.68
N ALA A 3 35.82 30.58 -16.71
CA ALA A 3 34.95 30.52 -15.55
C ALA A 3 34.70 29.06 -15.16
N LYS A 4 35.18 28.68 -14.00
CA LYS A 4 35.03 27.36 -13.36
C LYS A 4 33.59 27.19 -12.90
N LYS A 5 32.78 26.45 -13.67
CA LYS A 5 31.40 26.09 -13.34
C LYS A 5 31.41 25.24 -12.06
N ARG A 6 31.00 25.83 -10.96
CA ARG A 6 30.76 25.09 -9.70
C ARG A 6 29.62 24.12 -9.93
N ILE A 7 29.94 22.83 -9.90
CA ILE A 7 28.91 21.75 -9.79
C ILE A 7 28.37 21.83 -8.39
N ALA A 8 27.10 22.22 -8.30
CA ALA A 8 26.40 22.37 -7.06
C ALA A 8 26.04 21.01 -6.45
N ALA A 9 26.41 20.88 -5.20
CA ALA A 9 25.77 20.18 -4.11
C ALA A 9 25.15 18.79 -4.41
N SER A 10 25.86 17.78 -3.98
CA SER A 10 25.38 16.51 -3.47
C SER A 10 24.05 16.70 -2.71
N SER A 11 22.93 16.34 -3.33
CA SER A 11 21.67 16.18 -2.61
C SER A 11 21.86 15.05 -1.59
N LYS A 12 21.80 15.38 -0.31
CA LYS A 12 21.86 14.43 0.79
C LYS A 12 20.75 13.39 0.55
N LYS A 13 21.13 12.15 0.31
CA LYS A 13 20.25 10.99 0.18
C LYS A 13 19.41 10.92 1.48
N LYS A 14 18.14 11.31 1.41
CA LYS A 14 17.26 11.26 2.56
C LYS A 14 16.83 9.80 2.73
N ALA A 15 17.31 9.15 3.78
CA ALA A 15 16.86 7.79 4.14
C ALA A 15 15.40 7.82 4.56
N SER A 16 14.71 6.66 4.46
CA SER A 16 13.35 6.49 4.94
C SER A 16 13.23 6.93 6.41
N ALA A 17 12.28 7.81 6.71
CA ALA A 17 12.02 8.26 8.08
C ALA A 17 11.40 7.15 8.93
N THR A 18 10.64 6.24 8.33
CA THR A 18 9.98 5.11 8.98
C THR A 18 10.86 3.86 9.02
N GLY A 19 11.80 3.71 8.10
CA GLY A 19 12.67 2.53 7.97
C GLY A 19 11.98 1.31 7.34
N PHE A 20 10.75 1.44 6.83
CA PHE A 20 10.03 0.33 6.21
C PHE A 20 10.49 0.03 4.78
N ILE A 21 11.01 1.03 4.08
CA ILE A 21 11.65 0.89 2.77
C ILE A 21 13.15 1.11 2.93
N SER A 22 13.94 0.11 2.55
CA SER A 22 15.39 0.17 2.62
C SER A 22 16.01 0.79 1.35
N ASP A 23 17.26 1.19 1.43
CA ASP A 23 18.03 1.64 0.26
C ASP A 23 18.14 0.54 -0.81
N LEU A 24 18.18 -0.73 -0.38
CA LEU A 24 18.18 -1.88 -1.27
C LEU A 24 16.85 -2.00 -2.03
N ASP A 25 15.70 -1.80 -1.33
CA ASP A 25 14.38 -1.82 -1.98
C ASP A 25 14.30 -0.72 -3.05
N CYS A 26 14.78 0.50 -2.74
CA CYS A 26 14.83 1.60 -3.69
C CYS A 26 15.72 1.29 -4.90
N TYR A 27 16.87 0.64 -4.68
CA TYR A 27 17.79 0.24 -5.75
C TYR A 27 17.15 -0.83 -6.65
N LEU A 28 16.62 -1.91 -6.07
CA LEU A 28 15.98 -3.01 -6.80
C LEU A 28 14.75 -2.53 -7.57
N PHE A 29 13.97 -1.62 -6.98
CA PHE A 29 12.83 -1.01 -7.65
C PHE A 29 13.25 -0.19 -8.85
N GLY A 30 14.28 0.65 -8.69
CA GLY A 30 14.85 1.44 -9.79
C GLY A 30 15.45 0.58 -10.91
N ALA A 31 16.00 -0.60 -10.58
CA ALA A 31 16.50 -1.59 -11.53
C ALA A 31 15.41 -2.43 -12.19
N GLY A 32 14.15 -2.34 -11.73
CA GLY A 32 13.02 -3.15 -12.23
C GLY A 32 13.07 -4.62 -11.81
N THR A 33 13.84 -4.96 -10.78
CA THR A 33 14.04 -6.34 -10.31
C THR A 33 13.38 -6.64 -8.96
N HIS A 34 12.65 -5.68 -8.39
CA HIS A 34 11.96 -5.86 -7.12
C HIS A 34 10.56 -6.47 -7.32
N TYR A 35 10.48 -7.80 -7.39
CA TYR A 35 9.22 -8.51 -7.67
C TYR A 35 8.21 -8.45 -6.51
N GLU A 36 8.67 -8.21 -5.28
CA GLU A 36 7.82 -8.14 -4.07
C GLU A 36 7.54 -6.71 -3.61
N ILE A 37 7.70 -5.73 -4.50
CA ILE A 37 7.50 -4.31 -4.15
C ILE A 37 6.08 -4.01 -3.65
N TYR A 38 5.09 -4.82 -4.02
CA TYR A 38 3.72 -4.73 -3.54
C TYR A 38 3.57 -4.92 -2.03
N GLN A 39 4.56 -5.52 -1.36
CA GLN A 39 4.61 -5.65 0.11
C GLN A 39 5.11 -4.36 0.78
N LYS A 40 5.62 -3.43 0.01
CA LYS A 40 6.19 -2.15 0.45
C LYS A 40 5.38 -0.95 0.00
N LEU A 41 4.95 -0.94 -1.28
CA LEU A 41 4.09 0.11 -1.83
C LEU A 41 2.63 -0.23 -1.57
N GLY A 42 1.81 0.80 -1.41
CA GLY A 42 0.39 0.68 -1.04
C GLY A 42 0.14 1.00 0.42
N ALA A 43 -0.96 0.47 0.95
CA ALA A 43 -1.40 0.65 2.34
C ALA A 43 -1.20 -0.64 3.13
N HIS A 44 -0.39 -0.59 4.18
CA HIS A 44 -0.06 -1.77 4.99
C HIS A 44 -0.26 -1.49 6.48
N PRO A 45 -0.99 -2.35 7.22
CA PRO A 45 -1.04 -2.27 8.67
C PRO A 45 0.37 -2.53 9.25
N LYS A 46 0.86 -1.62 10.06
CA LYS A 46 2.19 -1.67 10.68
C LYS A 46 2.15 -1.07 12.07
N THR A 47 3.11 -1.48 12.89
CA THR A 47 3.39 -0.85 14.18
C THR A 47 4.68 -0.04 14.07
N TYR A 48 4.61 1.24 14.38
CA TYR A 48 5.74 2.15 14.36
C TYR A 48 5.86 2.89 15.69
N LYS A 49 7.02 2.82 16.33
CA LYS A 49 7.30 3.44 17.66
C LYS A 49 6.25 3.08 18.71
N GLY A 50 5.78 1.82 18.72
CA GLY A 50 4.79 1.31 19.67
C GLY A 50 3.34 1.76 19.41
N LYS A 51 3.07 2.42 18.28
CA LYS A 51 1.71 2.78 17.84
C LYS A 51 1.31 1.95 16.64
N GLU A 52 0.12 1.36 16.70
CA GLU A 52 -0.50 0.70 15.57
C GLU A 52 -1.09 1.73 14.62
N GLY A 53 -1.07 1.44 13.32
CA GLY A 53 -1.58 2.31 12.30
C GLY A 53 -1.36 1.74 10.91
N ILE A 54 -1.56 2.57 9.89
CA ILE A 54 -1.36 2.17 8.50
C ILE A 54 -0.20 2.97 7.92
N TYR A 55 0.72 2.24 7.33
CA TYR A 55 1.81 2.76 6.54
C TYR A 55 1.39 2.85 5.09
N PHE A 56 1.66 3.99 4.46
CA PHE A 56 1.39 4.23 3.05
C PHE A 56 2.68 4.56 2.32
N ALA A 57 2.83 3.97 1.14
CA ALA A 57 3.91 4.33 0.24
C ALA A 57 3.43 4.34 -1.21
N VAL A 58 3.86 5.35 -1.98
CA VAL A 58 3.50 5.50 -3.39
C VAL A 58 4.70 5.98 -4.21
N TRP A 59 4.79 5.52 -5.44
CA TRP A 59 5.78 5.99 -6.39
C TRP A 59 5.22 7.12 -7.24
N ALA A 60 5.78 8.30 -7.08
CA ALA A 60 5.42 9.51 -7.81
C ALA A 60 6.67 10.36 -8.11
N PRO A 61 7.54 9.95 -9.06
CA PRO A 61 8.85 10.54 -9.28
C PRO A 61 8.79 12.00 -9.73
N HIS A 62 7.74 12.38 -10.47
CA HIS A 62 7.56 13.72 -11.00
C HIS A 62 6.66 14.62 -10.15
N ALA A 63 6.21 14.12 -8.98
CA ALA A 63 5.44 14.93 -8.05
C ALA A 63 6.33 15.98 -7.38
N ARG A 64 5.76 17.17 -7.20
CA ARG A 64 6.35 18.20 -6.35
C ARG A 64 6.07 17.90 -4.88
N GLU A 65 4.84 17.52 -4.56
CA GLU A 65 4.35 17.17 -3.23
C GLU A 65 3.31 16.06 -3.36
N VAL A 66 3.22 15.20 -2.37
CA VAL A 66 2.20 14.14 -2.28
C VAL A 66 1.58 14.20 -0.91
N HIS A 67 0.26 14.15 -0.85
CA HIS A 67 -0.50 14.15 0.40
C HIS A 67 -1.46 12.97 0.41
N LEU A 68 -1.66 12.39 1.58
CA LEU A 68 -2.66 11.36 1.79
C LEU A 68 -3.99 12.00 2.15
N VAL A 69 -5.06 11.66 1.43
CA VAL A 69 -6.42 12.17 1.66
C VAL A 69 -7.40 11.03 1.79
N GLY A 70 -8.42 11.20 2.59
CA GLY A 70 -9.44 10.19 2.83
C GLY A 70 -10.47 10.64 3.87
N ASP A 71 -11.35 9.72 4.26
CA ASP A 71 -12.40 10.00 5.24
C ASP A 71 -11.82 10.42 6.61
N PHE A 72 -10.65 9.89 6.99
CA PHE A 72 -9.95 10.18 8.24
C PHE A 72 -9.50 11.65 8.38
N ASN A 73 -9.40 12.41 7.30
CA ASN A 73 -9.01 13.83 7.31
C ASN A 73 -9.99 14.73 6.52
N ASN A 74 -11.22 14.27 6.30
CA ASN A 74 -12.25 14.96 5.52
C ASN A 74 -11.76 15.37 4.12
N TRP A 75 -10.96 14.51 3.50
CA TRP A 75 -10.40 14.71 2.16
C TRP A 75 -9.57 15.99 2.01
N ASN A 76 -9.01 16.51 3.11
CA ASN A 76 -8.19 17.71 3.10
C ASN A 76 -6.79 17.41 2.50
N PRO A 77 -6.43 18.03 1.37
CA PRO A 77 -5.15 17.78 0.71
C PRO A 77 -3.93 18.33 1.46
N GLU A 78 -4.11 19.13 2.50
CA GLU A 78 -3.01 19.73 3.26
C GLU A 78 -2.69 19.01 4.57
N ALA A 79 -3.59 18.12 5.03
CA ALA A 79 -3.53 17.58 6.37
C ALA A 79 -2.41 16.54 6.60
N ASN A 80 -2.12 15.71 5.59
CA ASN A 80 -1.21 14.57 5.74
C ASN A 80 -0.13 14.58 4.64
N PRO A 81 0.90 15.45 4.74
CA PRO A 81 1.98 15.49 3.77
C PRO A 81 2.83 14.22 3.88
N MET A 82 3.15 13.63 2.74
CA MET A 82 4.04 12.47 2.64
C MET A 82 5.49 12.93 2.50
N GLU A 83 6.41 12.13 3.00
CA GLU A 83 7.84 12.38 2.87
C GLU A 83 8.45 11.63 1.71
N ARG A 84 9.27 12.32 0.92
CA ARG A 84 10.05 11.69 -0.15
C ARG A 84 11.26 10.98 0.42
N ILE A 85 11.37 9.67 0.22
CA ILE A 85 12.43 8.84 0.80
C ILE A 85 13.76 9.02 0.06
N SER A 86 13.71 8.98 -1.26
CA SER A 86 14.92 8.96 -2.08
C SER A 86 14.69 9.65 -3.43
N GLU A 87 15.75 9.74 -4.24
CA GLU A 87 15.66 10.21 -5.64
C GLU A 87 14.85 9.27 -6.53
N SER A 88 14.57 8.03 -6.10
CA SER A 88 13.72 7.08 -6.81
C SER A 88 12.27 7.56 -6.97
N GLY A 89 11.87 8.58 -6.21
CA GLY A 89 10.54 9.17 -6.28
C GLY A 89 9.48 8.41 -5.49
N ILE A 90 9.88 7.63 -4.50
CA ILE A 90 8.96 6.99 -3.55
C ILE A 90 8.66 7.98 -2.42
N TRP A 91 7.38 8.05 -2.07
CA TRP A 91 6.84 8.87 -0.98
C TRP A 91 6.22 7.97 0.06
N GLU A 92 6.40 8.30 1.34
CA GLU A 92 5.88 7.51 2.45
C GLU A 92 5.23 8.37 3.53
N ILE A 93 4.30 7.77 4.26
CA ILE A 93 3.73 8.30 5.50
C ILE A 93 3.26 7.14 6.38
N PHE A 94 3.39 7.30 7.68
CA PHE A 94 2.76 6.45 8.66
C PHE A 94 1.64 7.22 9.37
N ASN A 95 0.41 6.69 9.32
CA ASN A 95 -0.76 7.30 9.97
C ASN A 95 -1.15 6.46 11.21
N PRO A 96 -0.80 6.93 12.42
CA PRO A 96 -1.10 6.20 13.64
C PRO A 96 -2.60 6.24 13.96
N GLY A 97 -3.14 5.11 14.46
CA GLY A 97 -4.54 5.00 14.87
C GLY A 97 -5.54 4.79 13.72
N MET A 98 -5.09 4.84 12.47
CA MET A 98 -5.92 4.53 11.32
C MET A 98 -6.26 3.04 11.27
N LYS A 99 -7.50 2.73 10.91
CA LYS A 99 -8.04 1.36 10.84
C LYS A 99 -8.13 0.84 9.42
N LEU A 100 -8.36 -0.46 9.29
CA LEU A 100 -8.71 -1.07 8.02
C LEU A 100 -10.15 -0.69 7.63
N GLY A 101 -10.40 -0.66 6.32
CA GLY A 101 -11.72 -0.33 5.76
C GLY A 101 -11.92 1.16 5.45
N GLU A 102 -10.94 2.02 5.70
CA GLU A 102 -11.05 3.45 5.42
C GLU A 102 -10.74 3.78 3.95
N LEU A 103 -11.49 4.72 3.39
CA LEU A 103 -11.29 5.22 2.03
C LEU A 103 -10.13 6.21 1.97
N TYR A 104 -9.29 6.07 0.95
CA TYR A 104 -8.16 7.00 0.73
C TYR A 104 -7.82 7.19 -0.75
N LYS A 105 -7.12 8.28 -1.03
CA LYS A 105 -6.45 8.60 -2.30
C LYS A 105 -5.15 9.33 -2.03
N PHE A 106 -4.33 9.44 -3.07
CA PHE A 106 -3.17 10.32 -3.06
C PHE A 106 -3.50 11.62 -3.79
N ALA A 107 -3.34 12.75 -3.12
CA ALA A 107 -3.38 14.08 -3.72
C ALA A 107 -1.95 14.44 -4.16
N ILE A 108 -1.72 14.40 -5.45
CA ILE A 108 -0.41 14.59 -6.07
C ILE A 108 -0.35 16.00 -6.66
N THR A 109 0.52 16.84 -6.14
CA THR A 109 0.80 18.16 -6.70
C THR A 109 1.86 18.02 -7.79
N THR A 110 1.51 18.39 -9.01
CA THR A 110 2.41 18.38 -10.16
C THR A 110 3.40 19.54 -10.11
N GLN A 111 4.43 19.52 -10.96
CA GLN A 111 5.37 20.63 -11.11
C GLN A 111 4.69 21.94 -11.54
N SER A 112 3.56 21.86 -12.25
CA SER A 112 2.74 23.01 -12.64
C SER A 112 1.80 23.54 -11.55
N GLY A 113 1.80 22.92 -10.35
CA GLY A 113 0.94 23.32 -9.24
C GLY A 113 -0.49 22.73 -9.29
N ARG A 114 -0.83 21.88 -10.27
CA ARG A 114 -2.13 21.21 -10.32
C ARG A 114 -2.17 20.05 -9.30
N ILE A 115 -3.27 19.94 -8.58
CA ILE A 115 -3.52 18.82 -7.67
C ILE A 115 -4.33 17.75 -8.40
N LEU A 116 -3.84 16.52 -8.37
CA LEU A 116 -4.48 15.36 -8.98
C LEU A 116 -4.78 14.33 -7.91
N HIS A 117 -6.05 13.97 -7.75
CA HIS A 117 -6.45 12.87 -6.88
C HIS A 117 -6.32 11.54 -7.63
N LYS A 118 -5.48 10.64 -7.14
CA LYS A 118 -5.22 9.33 -7.73
C LYS A 118 -5.51 8.23 -6.73
N ALA A 119 -6.16 7.16 -7.23
CA ALA A 119 -6.26 5.91 -6.49
C ALA A 119 -4.87 5.26 -6.37
N ASP A 120 -4.72 4.41 -5.38
CA ASP A 120 -3.49 3.66 -5.16
C ASP A 120 -3.40 2.49 -6.16
N PRO A 121 -2.33 2.43 -6.98
CA PRO A 121 -2.14 1.32 -7.91
C PRO A 121 -1.81 -0.02 -7.23
N PHE A 122 -1.38 0.02 -5.96
CA PHE A 122 -1.05 -1.16 -5.15
C PHE A 122 -2.12 -1.47 -4.09
N ALA A 123 -3.29 -0.84 -4.17
CA ALA A 123 -4.38 -1.13 -3.24
C ALA A 123 -4.88 -2.57 -3.37
N PHE A 124 -5.04 -3.26 -2.24
CA PHE A 124 -5.63 -4.61 -2.20
C PHE A 124 -7.15 -4.60 -2.29
N SER A 125 -7.78 -3.45 -2.03
CA SER A 125 -9.21 -3.27 -2.13
C SER A 125 -9.55 -1.88 -2.68
N ALA A 126 -10.67 -1.77 -3.36
CA ALA A 126 -11.15 -0.54 -3.95
C ALA A 126 -12.63 -0.35 -3.67
N GLU A 127 -13.06 0.91 -3.67
CA GLU A 127 -14.46 1.28 -3.55
C GLU A 127 -15.30 0.72 -4.71
N TYR A 128 -16.56 0.37 -4.42
CA TYR A 128 -17.50 -0.04 -5.46
C TYR A 128 -17.85 1.13 -6.38
N ARG A 129 -18.00 0.83 -7.66
CA ARG A 129 -18.44 1.84 -8.65
C ARG A 129 -19.79 2.43 -8.27
N PRO A 130 -19.98 3.76 -8.43
CA PRO A 130 -19.16 4.73 -9.18
C PRO A 130 -17.96 5.32 -8.40
N GLY A 131 -17.74 4.93 -7.17
CA GLY A 131 -16.59 5.36 -6.39
C GLY A 131 -15.24 5.01 -7.05
N THR A 132 -14.21 5.76 -6.72
CA THR A 132 -12.87 5.61 -7.29
C THR A 132 -11.77 5.69 -6.23
N ALA A 133 -12.12 5.53 -4.95
CA ALA A 133 -11.16 5.52 -3.87
C ALA A 133 -10.57 4.11 -3.67
N SER A 134 -9.40 4.06 -3.10
CA SER A 134 -8.80 2.84 -2.57
C SER A 134 -9.29 2.62 -1.14
N VAL A 135 -9.37 1.36 -0.71
CA VAL A 135 -9.76 0.98 0.64
C VAL A 135 -8.57 0.35 1.34
N THR A 136 -8.30 0.78 2.57
CA THR A 136 -7.27 0.16 3.38
C THR A 136 -7.66 -1.27 3.72
N ALA A 137 -6.89 -2.23 3.26
CA ALA A 137 -7.12 -3.66 3.50
C ALA A 137 -5.81 -4.35 3.86
N ASP A 138 -5.90 -5.37 4.69
CA ASP A 138 -4.79 -6.29 4.90
C ASP A 138 -4.87 -7.40 3.86
N MET A 139 -3.70 -7.79 3.34
CA MET A 139 -3.63 -8.99 2.53
C MET A 139 -3.49 -10.16 3.50
N PRO A 140 -4.53 -10.99 3.68
CA PRO A 140 -4.35 -12.24 4.40
C PRO A 140 -3.26 -13.02 3.66
N SER A 141 -2.34 -13.63 4.40
CA SER A 141 -1.29 -14.50 3.86
C SER A 141 -1.97 -15.63 3.06
N TYR A 142 -2.15 -15.39 1.76
CA TYR A 142 -2.73 -16.36 0.86
C TYR A 142 -1.66 -17.41 0.58
N ASN A 143 -1.72 -18.50 1.33
CA ASN A 143 -0.95 -19.68 0.98
C ASN A 143 -1.52 -20.25 -0.31
N PHE A 144 -0.83 -20.00 -1.42
CA PHE A 144 -1.03 -20.77 -2.64
C PHE A 144 -0.61 -22.21 -2.34
N GLY A 145 -1.52 -23.00 -1.78
CA GLY A 145 -1.39 -24.45 -1.78
C GLY A 145 -1.24 -24.95 -3.24
N PRO A 146 -0.68 -26.12 -3.48
CA PRO A 146 -0.49 -26.66 -4.83
C PRO A 146 -1.80 -26.56 -5.58
N ARG A 147 -1.76 -25.98 -6.79
CA ARG A 147 -2.89 -25.72 -7.66
C ARG A 147 -3.78 -26.96 -7.82
N ALA A 148 -4.80 -27.10 -7.00
CA ALA A 148 -5.93 -27.94 -7.32
C ALA A 148 -6.65 -27.28 -8.50
N GLY A 149 -6.77 -28.00 -9.60
CA GLY A 149 -7.19 -27.46 -10.90
C GLY A 149 -8.48 -26.68 -10.84
N LEU A 150 -8.51 -25.61 -11.61
CA LEU A 150 -9.66 -24.76 -11.92
C LEU A 150 -10.87 -25.59 -12.35
N ARG A 151 -11.77 -25.87 -11.43
CA ARG A 151 -13.19 -26.16 -11.72
C ARG A 151 -14.02 -25.43 -10.69
N GLY A 152 -14.72 -24.39 -11.13
CA GLY A 152 -15.94 -23.82 -10.56
C GLY A 152 -15.91 -23.51 -9.08
N ALA A 153 -15.36 -22.36 -8.68
CA ALA A 153 -15.50 -21.86 -7.34
C ALA A 153 -16.66 -20.86 -7.28
N THR A 154 -17.76 -21.31 -6.73
CA THR A 154 -18.83 -20.45 -6.23
C THR A 154 -18.33 -19.78 -4.95
N PHE A 155 -18.32 -18.47 -4.91
CA PHE A 155 -17.94 -17.68 -3.74
C PHE A 155 -18.96 -17.90 -2.61
N GLY A 156 -18.53 -18.52 -1.53
CA GLY A 156 -19.25 -18.58 -0.27
C GLY A 156 -18.28 -18.26 0.86
N CYS A 157 -18.17 -17.00 1.22
CA CYS A 157 -17.40 -16.57 2.39
C CYS A 157 -18.30 -16.51 3.61
N ALA A 158 -18.18 -17.48 4.50
CA ALA A 158 -18.58 -17.32 5.90
C ALA A 158 -17.71 -18.25 6.75
N PHE A 159 -16.65 -17.73 7.31
CA PHE A 159 -15.92 -18.42 8.37
C PHE A 159 -16.14 -17.68 9.69
N PHE A 160 -17.13 -18.19 10.46
CA PHE A 160 -17.25 -17.91 11.87
C PHE A 160 -16.30 -18.85 12.62
N SER A 161 -15.31 -18.28 13.29
CA SER A 161 -14.49 -19.01 14.25
C SER A 161 -15.19 -19.00 15.61
N LEU A 162 -15.71 -20.12 16.03
CA LEU A 162 -16.05 -20.41 17.41
C LEU A 162 -15.27 -21.62 17.87
N GLY A 163 -14.69 -21.49 19.05
CA GLY A 163 -13.79 -22.43 19.68
C GLY A 163 -14.32 -23.83 19.88
N GLY A 164 -13.35 -24.70 19.93
CA GLY A 164 -13.24 -26.03 20.52
C GLY A 164 -14.48 -26.87 20.71
N SER A 165 -14.55 -27.96 19.96
CA SER A 165 -14.97 -29.28 20.45
C SER A 165 -14.95 -30.29 19.30
N THR A 166 -14.40 -31.44 19.61
CA THR A 166 -14.32 -32.67 18.85
C THR A 166 -15.60 -33.01 18.08
N ILE A 167 -15.54 -33.12 16.76
CA ILE A 167 -16.65 -33.71 15.99
C ILE A 167 -16.16 -34.98 15.31
N ARG A 168 -16.86 -36.06 15.67
CA ARG A 168 -16.79 -37.40 15.09
C ARG A 168 -17.15 -37.37 13.60
N SER A 169 -16.50 -38.26 12.86
CA SER A 169 -16.74 -38.55 11.46
C SER A 169 -18.23 -38.77 11.15
N LEU A 170 -18.76 -38.06 10.17
CA LEU A 170 -19.98 -38.40 9.48
C LEU A 170 -19.67 -38.80 8.06
N SER A 171 -19.83 -40.07 7.77
CA SER A 171 -19.79 -40.67 6.45
C SER A 171 -20.98 -40.19 5.62
N PHE A 172 -20.72 -39.57 4.49
CA PHE A 172 -21.74 -39.29 3.48
C PHE A 172 -21.74 -40.39 2.42
N SER A 173 -22.80 -41.19 2.42
CA SER A 173 -23.15 -42.09 1.34
C SER A 173 -23.73 -41.30 0.16
N VAL A 174 -23.13 -41.47 -0.98
CA VAL A 174 -23.62 -40.97 -2.27
C VAL A 174 -24.72 -41.91 -2.75
N LEU A 175 -25.95 -41.41 -2.87
CA LEU A 175 -27.02 -42.03 -3.65
C LEU A 175 -26.96 -41.47 -5.08
N ARG A 176 -26.72 -42.39 -6.03
CA ARG A 176 -26.95 -42.20 -7.47
C ARG A 176 -28.46 -42.36 -7.75
N SER A 177 -29.01 -41.48 -8.48
CA SER A 177 -30.05 -41.69 -9.49
C SER A 177 -29.96 -40.60 -10.55
#